data_92f1bc7c6cefb67e40d8c7c08bbc318e
#
_entry.id   92f1bc7c6cefb67e40d8c7c08bbc318e
#
_cell.length_a   1.000
_cell.length_b   1.000
_cell.length_c   1.000
_cell.angle_alpha   90.00
_cell.angle_beta   90.00
_cell.angle_gamma   90.00
#
_symmetry.space_group_name_H-M   'P 1'
#
loop_
_entity.id
_entity.type
_entity.pdbx_description
1 polymer ?
#
loop_
_entity_poly.entity_id
_entity_poly.type
_entity_poly.pdbx_seq_one_letter_code
_entity_poly.pdbx_strand_id
1 'polypeptide(L)'
;APQDYADAMDSFDKVLEITGEITGEIIAPNAEGVDEEGPHCANGRVEYASGTKQNLDAMVKAGLNGMTMPRRFGGLNFPITPYTMCAEIVAAADAGFGNIWSLQDCIETLYEFGNEDQHSRFIPRVCAGETMSMDLTEPDAGSDLQSVMLKATYDEANNCWRLNGVKRFITNGDANLHLVLARSEEGTKD
;
A
#
# COMPACT_ATOMS: atom_id res chain seq x y z
N ALA A 1 -7.76 -13.66 18.38
CA ALA A 1 -6.37 -13.62 18.84
C ALA A 1 -5.88 -15.05 19.03
N PRO A 2 -4.59 -15.34 18.80
CA PRO A 2 -4.02 -16.64 19.12
C PRO A 2 -4.26 -16.99 20.60
N GLN A 3 -4.49 -18.27 20.90
CA GLN A 3 -4.74 -18.74 22.26
C GLN A 3 -3.44 -18.81 23.07
N ASP A 4 -2.36 -19.15 22.40
CA ASP A 4 -1.01 -19.24 22.95
C ASP A 4 0.06 -19.02 21.87
N TYR A 5 1.32 -19.21 22.26
CA TYR A 5 2.46 -19.05 21.35
C TYR A 5 2.47 -20.07 20.20
N ALA A 6 2.07 -21.31 20.45
CA ALA A 6 2.06 -22.36 19.44
C ALA A 6 1.00 -22.07 18.36
N ASP A 7 -0.21 -21.65 18.76
CA ASP A 7 -1.29 -21.23 17.87
C ASP A 7 -0.91 -19.97 17.05
N ALA A 8 -0.14 -19.05 17.66
CA ALA A 8 0.40 -17.91 16.93
C ALA A 8 1.39 -18.34 15.84
N MET A 9 2.33 -19.21 16.17
CA MET A 9 3.32 -19.72 15.22
C MET A 9 2.67 -20.52 14.09
N ASP A 10 1.72 -21.40 14.39
CA ASP A 10 0.95 -22.13 13.38
C ASP A 10 0.20 -21.18 12.41
N SER A 11 -0.32 -20.09 12.93
CA SER A 11 -0.98 -19.06 12.10
C SER A 11 0.01 -18.35 11.17
N PHE A 12 1.23 -18.06 11.64
CA PHE A 12 2.27 -17.43 10.82
C PHE A 12 2.78 -18.38 9.74
N ASP A 13 3.04 -19.65 10.10
CA ASP A 13 3.46 -20.68 9.15
C ASP A 13 2.42 -20.86 8.03
N LYS A 14 1.13 -20.94 8.38
CA LYS A 14 0.04 -21.05 7.40
C LYS A 14 -0.02 -19.85 6.43
N VAL A 15 0.18 -18.65 6.92
CA VAL A 15 0.17 -17.46 6.04
C VAL A 15 1.38 -17.48 5.10
N LEU A 16 2.54 -17.91 5.56
CA LEU A 16 3.72 -18.08 4.71
C LEU A 16 3.50 -19.17 3.65
N GLU A 17 2.90 -20.31 4.01
CA GLU A 17 2.53 -21.37 3.07
C GLU A 17 1.58 -20.86 2.00
N ILE A 18 0.47 -20.21 2.39
CA ILE A 18 -0.53 -19.64 1.46
C ILE A 18 0.12 -18.60 0.53
N THR A 19 0.97 -17.73 1.08
CA THR A 19 1.71 -16.75 0.29
C THR A 19 2.63 -17.45 -0.71
N GLY A 20 3.35 -18.49 -0.28
CA GLY A 20 4.22 -19.29 -1.14
C GLY A 20 3.46 -19.98 -2.27
N GLU A 21 2.30 -20.59 -1.99
CA GLU A 21 1.43 -21.21 -2.99
C GLU A 21 0.94 -20.20 -4.03
N ILE A 22 0.39 -19.06 -3.60
CA ILE A 22 -0.09 -18.02 -4.52
C ILE A 22 1.08 -17.49 -5.35
N THR A 23 2.22 -17.28 -4.72
CA THR A 23 3.43 -16.78 -5.39
C THR A 23 3.92 -17.76 -6.45
N GLY A 24 4.01 -19.05 -6.12
CA GLY A 24 4.51 -20.07 -7.04
C GLY A 24 3.53 -20.41 -8.17
N GLU A 25 2.22 -20.42 -7.88
CA GLU A 25 1.21 -20.87 -8.84
C GLU A 25 0.61 -19.74 -9.68
N ILE A 26 0.64 -18.50 -9.21
CA ILE A 26 -0.01 -17.36 -9.87
C ILE A 26 0.98 -16.25 -10.19
N ILE A 27 1.72 -15.74 -9.20
CA ILE A 27 2.53 -14.53 -9.39
C ILE A 27 3.75 -14.83 -10.28
N ALA A 28 4.53 -15.85 -9.97
CA ALA A 28 5.70 -16.21 -10.75
C ALA A 28 5.39 -16.55 -12.22
N PRO A 29 4.34 -17.35 -12.53
CA PRO A 29 3.93 -17.59 -13.91
C PRO A 29 3.50 -16.34 -14.68
N ASN A 30 2.97 -15.34 -14.00
CA ASN A 30 2.53 -14.10 -14.64
C ASN A 30 3.67 -13.09 -14.88
N ALA A 31 4.81 -13.21 -14.20
CA ALA A 31 5.85 -12.18 -14.13
C ALA A 31 6.39 -11.76 -15.49
N GLU A 32 6.71 -12.73 -16.38
CA GLU A 32 7.21 -12.44 -17.74
C GLU A 32 6.16 -11.68 -18.56
N GLY A 33 4.91 -12.15 -18.57
CA GLY A 33 3.82 -11.49 -19.29
C GLY A 33 3.49 -10.10 -18.76
N VAL A 34 3.61 -9.89 -17.45
CA VAL A 34 3.43 -8.58 -16.82
C VAL A 34 4.54 -7.61 -17.28
N ASP A 35 5.79 -8.05 -17.36
CA ASP A 35 6.91 -7.22 -17.81
C ASP A 35 6.76 -6.86 -19.30
N GLU A 36 6.35 -7.81 -20.14
CA GLU A 36 6.14 -7.59 -21.57
C GLU A 36 4.93 -6.67 -21.87
N GLU A 37 3.81 -6.88 -21.19
CA GLU A 37 2.59 -6.08 -21.39
C GLU A 37 2.76 -4.67 -20.83
N GLY A 38 3.29 -4.55 -19.63
CA GLY A 38 3.49 -3.30 -18.90
C GLY A 38 2.20 -2.54 -18.58
N PRO A 39 2.28 -1.42 -17.83
CA PRO A 39 1.14 -0.56 -17.57
C PRO A 39 0.86 0.38 -18.75
N HIS A 40 -0.41 0.63 -19.02
CA HIS A 40 -0.86 1.57 -20.05
C HIS A 40 -1.67 2.72 -19.44
N CYS A 41 -1.63 3.89 -20.08
CA CYS A 41 -2.48 5.02 -19.71
C CYS A 41 -3.60 5.15 -20.77
N ALA A 42 -4.83 4.91 -20.37
CA ALA A 42 -6.00 5.05 -21.22
C ALA A 42 -7.06 5.92 -20.53
N ASN A 43 -7.60 6.91 -21.24
CA ASN A 43 -8.66 7.78 -20.73
C ASN A 43 -8.34 8.47 -19.38
N GLY A 44 -7.07 8.80 -19.13
CA GLY A 44 -6.61 9.41 -17.89
C GLY A 44 -6.56 8.45 -16.68
N ARG A 45 -6.56 7.14 -16.92
CA ARG A 45 -6.42 6.08 -15.94
C ARG A 45 -5.26 5.17 -16.29
N VAL A 46 -4.65 4.58 -15.27
CA VAL A 46 -3.65 3.53 -15.44
C VAL A 46 -4.34 2.18 -15.53
N GLU A 47 -4.07 1.47 -16.61
CA GLU A 47 -4.43 0.07 -16.78
C GLU A 47 -3.17 -0.77 -16.57
N TYR A 48 -3.13 -1.53 -15.49
CA TYR A 48 -2.05 -2.47 -15.24
C TYR A 48 -2.16 -3.68 -16.16
N ALA A 49 -1.04 -4.36 -16.37
CA ALA A 49 -1.02 -5.64 -17.06
C ALA A 49 -2.05 -6.61 -16.45
N SER A 50 -2.65 -7.43 -17.28
CA SER A 50 -3.69 -8.38 -16.86
C SER A 50 -3.23 -9.33 -15.75
N GLY A 51 -1.96 -9.76 -15.79
CA GLY A 51 -1.34 -10.58 -14.76
C GLY A 51 -1.22 -9.84 -13.42
N THR A 52 -0.93 -8.53 -13.42
CA THR A 52 -0.88 -7.72 -12.18
C THR A 52 -2.23 -7.72 -11.47
N LYS A 53 -3.32 -7.57 -12.23
CA LYS A 53 -4.67 -7.63 -11.66
C LYS A 53 -4.98 -9.03 -11.08
N GLN A 54 -4.63 -10.10 -11.79
CA GLN A 54 -4.81 -11.46 -11.30
C GLN A 54 -4.05 -11.71 -9.99
N ASN A 55 -2.81 -11.24 -9.91
CA ASN A 55 -1.98 -11.34 -8.72
C ASN A 55 -2.62 -10.62 -7.53
N LEU A 56 -3.10 -9.39 -7.74
CA LEU A 56 -3.75 -8.60 -6.68
C LEU A 56 -5.05 -9.26 -6.23
N ASP A 57 -5.89 -9.71 -7.16
CA ASP A 57 -7.16 -10.38 -6.85
C ASP A 57 -6.92 -11.67 -6.02
N ALA A 58 -5.84 -12.43 -6.31
CA ALA A 58 -5.47 -13.62 -5.56
C ALA A 58 -5.05 -13.29 -4.11
N MET A 59 -4.21 -12.27 -3.92
CA MET A 59 -3.78 -11.81 -2.59
C MET A 59 -4.96 -11.28 -1.76
N VAL A 60 -5.83 -10.49 -2.37
CA VAL A 60 -7.06 -9.98 -1.73
C VAL A 60 -8.00 -11.13 -1.34
N LYS A 61 -8.23 -12.09 -2.24
CA LYS A 61 -9.07 -13.26 -1.96
C LYS A 61 -8.55 -14.12 -0.82
N ALA A 62 -7.23 -14.21 -0.67
CA ALA A 62 -6.59 -14.92 0.42
C ALA A 62 -6.59 -14.13 1.75
N GLY A 63 -7.05 -12.87 1.75
CA GLY A 63 -7.07 -12.03 2.94
C GLY A 63 -5.69 -11.51 3.36
N LEU A 64 -4.76 -11.39 2.40
CA LEU A 64 -3.38 -10.97 2.64
C LEU A 64 -3.19 -9.45 2.50
N ASN A 65 -4.25 -8.68 2.73
CA ASN A 65 -4.22 -7.22 2.78
C ASN A 65 -4.45 -6.72 4.20
N GLY A 66 -3.74 -5.66 4.59
CA GLY A 66 -3.80 -5.13 5.95
C GLY A 66 -3.32 -6.13 7.01
N MET A 67 -2.32 -6.94 6.70
CA MET A 67 -1.86 -8.04 7.55
C MET A 67 -1.49 -7.61 8.97
N THR A 68 -0.89 -6.44 9.12
CA THR A 68 -0.48 -5.87 10.41
C THR A 68 -1.61 -5.13 11.14
N MET A 69 -2.67 -4.78 10.43
CA MET A 69 -3.79 -4.03 11.00
C MET A 69 -4.64 -4.85 11.96
N PRO A 70 -5.21 -4.21 13.00
CA PRO A 70 -6.09 -4.86 13.95
C PRO A 70 -7.28 -5.55 13.29
N ARG A 71 -7.69 -6.69 13.86
CA ARG A 71 -8.84 -7.48 13.38
C ARG A 71 -10.15 -6.69 13.35
N ARG A 72 -10.32 -5.69 14.21
CA ARG A 72 -11.48 -4.80 14.20
C ARG A 72 -11.66 -4.01 12.90
N PHE A 73 -10.58 -3.86 12.13
CA PHE A 73 -10.59 -3.22 10.82
C PHE A 73 -10.53 -4.20 9.64
N GLY A 74 -10.55 -5.51 9.92
CA GLY A 74 -10.45 -6.55 8.91
C GLY A 74 -9.04 -7.08 8.66
N GLY A 75 -8.03 -6.60 9.39
CA GLY A 75 -6.65 -7.07 9.30
C GLY A 75 -6.41 -8.37 10.08
N LEU A 76 -5.22 -8.93 9.95
CA LEU A 76 -4.81 -10.17 10.62
C LEU A 76 -4.23 -9.92 12.02
N ASN A 77 -3.86 -8.68 12.34
CA ASN A 77 -3.16 -8.30 13.59
C ASN A 77 -1.84 -9.05 13.76
N PHE A 78 -1.11 -9.22 12.68
CA PHE A 78 0.19 -9.88 12.68
C PHE A 78 1.32 -8.89 13.03
N PRO A 79 2.40 -9.38 13.65
CA PRO A 79 3.64 -8.61 13.75
C PRO A 79 4.19 -8.30 12.35
N ILE A 80 5.05 -7.28 12.27
CA ILE A 80 5.68 -6.89 11.00
C ILE A 80 6.56 -8.01 10.40
N THR A 81 7.15 -8.88 11.23
CA THR A 81 8.07 -9.92 10.75
C THR A 81 7.43 -10.92 9.78
N PRO A 82 6.31 -11.59 10.08
CA PRO A 82 5.64 -12.48 9.12
C PRO A 82 5.22 -11.74 7.85
N TYR A 83 4.76 -10.49 7.95
CA TYR A 83 4.45 -9.68 6.78
C TYR A 83 5.69 -9.44 5.90
N THR A 84 6.83 -9.07 6.49
CA THR A 84 8.09 -8.86 5.75
C THR A 84 8.56 -10.14 5.04
N MET A 85 8.40 -11.30 5.68
CA MET A 85 8.71 -12.59 5.06
C MET A 85 7.78 -12.88 3.87
N CYS A 86 6.49 -12.58 3.97
CA CYS A 86 5.56 -12.67 2.83
C CYS A 86 5.96 -11.72 1.70
N ALA A 87 6.36 -10.48 2.03
CA ALA A 87 6.80 -9.51 1.04
C ALA A 87 8.08 -9.96 0.30
N GLU A 88 9.02 -10.60 1.01
CA GLU A 88 10.20 -11.21 0.40
C GLU A 88 9.83 -12.32 -0.59
N ILE A 89 8.93 -13.23 -0.21
CA ILE A 89 8.45 -14.32 -1.07
C ILE A 89 7.82 -13.75 -2.35
N VAL A 90 6.93 -12.76 -2.23
CA VAL A 90 6.26 -12.12 -3.37
C VAL A 90 7.25 -11.39 -4.27
N ALA A 91 8.16 -10.59 -3.68
CA ALA A 91 9.15 -9.83 -4.44
C ALA A 91 10.17 -10.72 -5.15
N ALA A 92 10.46 -11.91 -4.63
CA ALA A 92 11.34 -12.89 -5.29
C ALA A 92 10.74 -13.44 -6.59
N ALA A 93 9.41 -13.46 -6.72
CA ALA A 93 8.71 -13.91 -7.93
C ALA A 93 8.48 -12.77 -8.93
N ASP A 94 8.05 -11.62 -8.44
CA ASP A 94 7.79 -10.40 -9.22
C ASP A 94 8.02 -9.17 -8.34
N ALA A 95 9.20 -8.55 -8.50
CA ALA A 95 9.58 -7.36 -7.72
C ALA A 95 8.68 -6.15 -8.02
N GLY A 96 8.18 -6.01 -9.25
CA GLY A 96 7.25 -4.96 -9.64
C GLY A 96 5.91 -5.09 -8.93
N PHE A 97 5.34 -6.29 -8.96
CA PHE A 97 4.12 -6.58 -8.21
C PHE A 97 4.34 -6.49 -6.69
N GLY A 98 5.46 -6.99 -6.19
CA GLY A 98 5.84 -6.88 -4.78
C GLY A 98 5.84 -5.42 -4.31
N ASN A 99 6.33 -4.49 -5.13
CA ASN A 99 6.29 -3.06 -4.84
C ASN A 99 4.85 -2.50 -4.79
N ILE A 100 3.96 -2.94 -5.70
CA ILE A 100 2.55 -2.51 -5.70
C ILE A 100 1.81 -3.05 -4.47
N TRP A 101 1.94 -4.35 -4.20
CA TRP A 101 1.24 -4.99 -3.09
C TRP A 101 1.73 -4.52 -1.72
N SER A 102 3.03 -4.29 -1.55
CA SER A 102 3.61 -3.85 -0.27
C SER A 102 3.23 -2.41 0.11
N LEU A 103 2.74 -1.59 -0.81
CA LEU A 103 2.23 -0.25 -0.46
C LEU A 103 1.03 -0.26 0.51
N GLN A 104 0.42 -1.40 0.76
CA GLN A 104 -0.53 -1.55 1.88
C GLN A 104 0.07 -1.13 3.23
N ASP A 105 1.40 -1.20 3.39
CA ASP A 105 2.11 -0.77 4.60
C ASP A 105 1.92 0.72 4.92
N CYS A 106 1.64 1.54 3.94
CA CYS A 106 1.37 2.96 4.15
C CYS A 106 0.23 3.18 5.16
N ILE A 107 -0.63 2.17 5.35
CA ILE A 107 -1.74 2.23 6.31
C ILE A 107 -1.25 2.25 7.77
N GLU A 108 -0.05 1.73 8.06
CA GLU A 108 0.53 1.79 9.40
C GLU A 108 0.81 3.23 9.84
N THR A 109 1.26 4.09 8.91
CA THR A 109 1.41 5.51 9.20
C THR A 109 0.09 6.14 9.61
N LEU A 110 -1.00 5.78 8.91
CA LEU A 110 -2.32 6.25 9.28
C LEU A 110 -2.77 5.68 10.63
N TYR A 111 -2.49 4.41 10.91
CA TYR A 111 -2.85 3.77 12.17
C TYR A 111 -2.10 4.38 13.37
N GLU A 112 -0.83 4.72 13.20
CA GLU A 112 0.01 5.31 14.27
C GLU A 112 -0.32 6.79 14.51
N PHE A 113 -0.52 7.58 13.45
CA PHE A 113 -0.62 9.04 13.53
C PHE A 113 -2.01 9.61 13.21
N GLY A 114 -2.92 8.79 12.70
CA GLY A 114 -4.28 9.21 12.39
C GLY A 114 -5.19 9.29 13.62
N ASN A 115 -6.35 9.90 13.44
CA ASN A 115 -7.41 9.90 14.45
C ASN A 115 -8.45 8.79 14.19
N GLU A 116 -9.37 8.59 15.13
CA GLU A 116 -10.38 7.52 15.07
C GLU A 116 -11.33 7.65 13.85
N ASP A 117 -11.64 8.87 13.39
CA ASP A 117 -12.43 9.06 12.17
C ASP A 117 -11.64 8.55 10.94
N GLN A 118 -10.37 8.90 10.83
CA GLN A 118 -9.49 8.43 9.77
C GLN A 118 -9.29 6.92 9.83
N HIS A 119 -9.07 6.34 11.02
CA HIS A 119 -8.94 4.89 11.19
C HIS A 119 -10.18 4.16 10.68
N SER A 120 -11.36 4.58 11.12
CA SER A 120 -12.63 3.92 10.76
C SER A 120 -12.99 4.06 9.29
N ARG A 121 -12.57 5.14 8.64
CA ARG A 121 -12.87 5.41 7.22
C ARG A 121 -11.94 4.71 6.24
N PHE A 122 -10.65 4.62 6.56
CA PHE A 122 -9.64 4.24 5.57
C PHE A 122 -9.04 2.85 5.81
N ILE A 123 -8.80 2.45 7.08
CA ILE A 123 -8.14 1.17 7.35
C ILE A 123 -8.96 -0.02 6.81
N PRO A 124 -10.28 -0.11 7.01
CA PRO A 124 -11.08 -1.21 6.47
C PRO A 124 -11.02 -1.32 4.95
N ARG A 125 -10.85 -0.20 4.24
CA ARG A 125 -10.78 -0.17 2.77
C ARG A 125 -9.52 -0.87 2.28
N VAL A 126 -8.37 -0.58 2.91
CA VAL A 126 -7.10 -1.23 2.58
C VAL A 126 -7.12 -2.71 2.94
N CYS A 127 -7.67 -3.07 4.11
CA CYS A 127 -7.85 -4.48 4.49
C CYS A 127 -8.76 -5.23 3.50
N ALA A 128 -9.69 -4.53 2.86
CA ALA A 128 -10.56 -5.09 1.82
C ALA A 128 -9.91 -5.14 0.41
N GLY A 129 -8.67 -4.64 0.27
CA GLY A 129 -7.91 -4.73 -0.97
C GLY A 129 -7.84 -3.44 -1.80
N GLU A 130 -8.31 -2.30 -1.29
CA GLU A 130 -8.05 -1.03 -1.96
C GLU A 130 -6.55 -0.70 -1.92
N THR A 131 -6.05 -0.19 -3.03
CA THR A 131 -4.62 0.11 -3.21
C THR A 131 -4.24 1.44 -2.59
N MET A 132 -2.98 1.54 -2.17
CA MET A 132 -2.40 2.77 -1.62
C MET A 132 -1.21 3.25 -2.44
N SER A 133 -0.92 4.54 -2.31
CA SER A 133 0.34 5.15 -2.70
C SER A 133 0.91 6.04 -1.59
N MET A 134 2.22 6.25 -1.62
CA MET A 134 2.93 7.16 -0.73
C MET A 134 3.59 8.26 -1.56
N ASP A 135 2.99 9.43 -1.55
CA ASP A 135 3.30 10.53 -2.45
C ASP A 135 4.26 11.53 -1.77
N LEU A 136 5.56 11.22 -1.79
CA LEU A 136 6.58 12.03 -1.13
C LEU A 136 7.37 12.86 -2.12
N THR A 137 7.98 12.22 -3.12
CA THR A 137 8.96 12.80 -4.04
C THR A 137 8.36 13.88 -4.95
N GLU A 138 9.13 14.94 -5.14
CA GLU A 138 8.85 16.05 -6.08
C GLU A 138 9.97 16.17 -7.10
N PRO A 139 9.81 16.95 -8.20
CA PRO A 139 10.87 17.13 -9.19
C PRO A 139 12.22 17.56 -8.60
N ASP A 140 12.20 18.41 -7.58
CA ASP A 140 13.38 18.99 -6.95
C ASP A 140 13.64 18.49 -5.51
N ALA A 141 12.86 17.54 -5.02
CA ALA A 141 12.95 17.02 -3.65
C ALA A 141 12.65 15.51 -3.62
N GLY A 142 13.70 14.71 -3.48
CA GLY A 142 13.61 13.25 -3.32
C GLY A 142 14.15 12.81 -1.97
N SER A 143 15.47 12.61 -1.86
CA SER A 143 16.11 12.25 -0.59
C SER A 143 15.99 13.34 0.46
N ASP A 144 16.01 14.61 0.06
CA ASP A 144 15.74 15.74 0.93
C ASP A 144 14.25 16.10 0.94
N LEU A 145 13.48 15.39 1.76
CA LEU A 145 12.04 15.66 1.93
C LEU A 145 11.74 16.98 2.67
N GLN A 146 12.74 17.61 3.30
CA GLN A 146 12.56 18.93 3.89
C GLN A 146 12.37 20.01 2.82
N SER A 147 12.79 19.75 1.59
CA SER A 147 12.68 20.66 0.46
C SER A 147 11.39 20.49 -0.36
N VAL A 148 10.44 19.65 0.05
CA VAL A 148 9.15 19.52 -0.66
C VAL A 148 8.39 20.84 -0.66
N MET A 149 7.74 21.15 -1.77
CA MET A 149 7.06 22.43 -2.02
C MET A 149 5.56 22.33 -2.21
N LEU A 150 4.99 21.12 -2.36
CA LEU A 150 3.56 20.93 -2.48
C LEU A 150 2.84 21.53 -1.27
N LYS A 151 1.86 22.41 -1.54
CA LYS A 151 1.12 23.12 -0.50
C LYS A 151 -0.23 22.50 -0.25
N ALA A 152 -0.62 22.48 1.03
CA ALA A 152 -1.97 22.18 1.49
C ALA A 152 -2.57 23.47 2.07
N THR A 153 -3.70 23.93 1.51
CA THR A 153 -4.43 25.11 2.00
C THR A 153 -5.82 24.67 2.46
N TYR A 154 -6.18 25.03 3.68
CA TYR A 154 -7.50 24.67 4.21
C TYR A 154 -8.60 25.52 3.58
N ASP A 155 -9.61 24.87 3.04
CA ASP A 155 -10.82 25.48 2.46
C ASP A 155 -11.96 25.34 3.48
N GLU A 156 -12.20 26.41 4.25
CA GLU A 156 -13.23 26.43 5.30
C GLU A 156 -14.64 26.19 4.74
N ALA A 157 -14.93 26.69 3.53
CA ALA A 157 -16.26 26.58 2.92
C ALA A 157 -16.62 25.12 2.59
N ASN A 158 -15.63 24.30 2.25
CA ASN A 158 -15.82 22.91 1.87
C ASN A 158 -15.31 21.92 2.95
N ASN A 159 -14.78 22.42 4.06
CA ASN A 159 -14.18 21.62 5.15
C ASN A 159 -13.18 20.58 4.62
N CYS A 160 -12.26 21.02 3.76
CA CYS A 160 -11.25 20.15 3.17
C CYS A 160 -9.92 20.88 2.96
N TRP A 161 -8.84 20.11 2.77
CA TRP A 161 -7.55 20.63 2.35
C TRP A 161 -7.42 20.57 0.83
N ARG A 162 -7.02 21.67 0.22
CA ARG A 162 -6.68 21.75 -1.21
C ARG A 162 -5.19 21.59 -1.37
N LEU A 163 -4.78 20.58 -2.14
CA LEU A 163 -3.38 20.33 -2.46
C LEU A 163 -3.04 21.03 -3.79
N ASN A 164 -1.88 21.69 -3.83
CA ASN A 164 -1.37 22.35 -5.04
C ASN A 164 0.14 22.15 -5.14
N GLY A 165 0.57 21.46 -6.20
CA GLY A 165 1.96 21.11 -6.48
C GLY A 165 2.04 19.86 -7.34
N VAL A 166 3.26 19.35 -7.52
CA VAL A 166 3.54 18.18 -8.35
C VAL A 166 4.32 17.15 -7.55
N LYS A 167 3.79 15.94 -7.47
CA LYS A 167 4.53 14.75 -7.03
C LYS A 167 5.04 13.98 -8.25
N ARG A 168 6.19 13.31 -8.12
CA ARG A 168 6.85 12.62 -9.22
C ARG A 168 7.39 11.27 -8.78
N PHE A 169 7.46 10.33 -9.71
CA PHE A 169 7.94 8.96 -9.46
C PHE A 169 7.13 8.21 -8.40
N ILE A 170 5.82 8.38 -8.42
CA ILE A 170 4.93 7.78 -7.44
C ILE A 170 4.52 6.39 -7.89
N THR A 171 4.96 5.37 -7.15
CA THR A 171 4.48 4.01 -7.35
C THR A 171 2.99 3.96 -7.06
N ASN A 172 2.24 3.31 -7.94
CA ASN A 172 0.80 3.18 -7.80
C ASN A 172 0.07 4.55 -7.76
N GLY A 173 0.55 5.51 -8.56
CA GLY A 173 0.05 6.89 -8.55
C GLY A 173 -1.41 7.08 -8.99
N ASP A 174 -2.13 6.00 -9.35
CA ASP A 174 -3.58 5.95 -9.59
C ASP A 174 -4.31 5.10 -8.54
N ALA A 175 -3.74 4.98 -7.34
CA ALA A 175 -4.29 4.21 -6.23
C ALA A 175 -5.64 4.75 -5.73
N ASN A 176 -6.35 3.93 -4.96
CA ASN A 176 -7.61 4.33 -4.32
C ASN A 176 -7.40 5.31 -3.17
N LEU A 177 -6.28 5.19 -2.47
CA LEU A 177 -5.90 6.01 -1.32
C LEU A 177 -4.47 6.52 -1.47
N HIS A 178 -4.25 7.77 -1.10
CA HIS A 178 -2.95 8.43 -1.18
C HIS A 178 -2.52 8.98 0.17
N LEU A 179 -1.28 8.70 0.57
CA LEU A 179 -0.62 9.34 1.69
C LEU A 179 0.30 10.44 1.14
N VAL A 180 -0.16 11.68 1.19
CA VAL A 180 0.51 12.81 0.51
C VAL A 180 1.26 13.68 1.50
N LEU A 181 2.57 13.83 1.34
CA LEU A 181 3.36 14.80 2.09
C LEU A 181 3.16 16.20 1.52
N ALA A 182 2.66 17.12 2.34
CA ALA A 182 2.37 18.50 1.94
C ALA A 182 2.69 19.50 3.06
N ARG A 183 2.99 20.74 2.69
CA ARG A 183 3.16 21.83 3.64
C ARG A 183 1.82 22.50 3.93
N SER A 184 1.39 22.45 5.18
CA SER A 184 0.12 23.07 5.62
C SER A 184 0.29 24.49 6.17
N GLU A 185 1.53 24.94 6.44
CA GLU A 185 1.82 26.25 7.00
C GLU A 185 2.93 26.96 6.24
N GLU A 186 2.87 28.29 6.17
CA GLU A 186 3.97 29.09 5.66
C GLU A 186 5.08 29.20 6.73
N GLY A 187 6.31 28.89 6.34
CA GLY A 187 7.49 29.06 7.20
C GLY A 187 7.99 27.83 7.94
N THR A 188 7.39 26.66 7.77
CA THR A 188 7.92 25.41 8.33
C THR A 188 9.10 24.88 7.51
N LYS A 189 10.20 25.62 7.51
CA LYS A 189 11.47 25.19 6.91
C LYS A 189 12.52 24.77 7.95
N ASP A 190 12.15 24.67 9.21
CA ASP A 190 13.05 24.31 10.32
C ASP A 190 12.72 22.92 10.87
#